data_b5d111e54c86783d95c49cec2c524144
#
_entry.id   b5d111e54c86783d95c49cec2c524144
#
_cell.length_a   1.000
_cell.length_b   1.000
_cell.length_c   1.000
_cell.angle_alpha   90.00
_cell.angle_beta   90.00
_cell.angle_gamma   90.00
#
_symmetry.space_group_name_H-M   'P 1'
#
loop_
_entity.id
_entity.type
_entity.pdbx_description
1 polymer ?
#
loop_
_entity_poly.entity_id
_entity_poly.type
_entity_poly.pdbx_seq_one_letter_code
_entity_poly.pdbx_strand_id
1 'polypeptide(L)'
;TDPSIEEFNKWLTASEGMLKKISMAPERKGAKEFIREAVKEGIVVALGHSSATFEQAVEGIEAGASIFTHTFNGMPDPSHHSASISNAAMALNNVTDELICDGHHVQVPMVRALIKAVGPEHIALITDCMEAGMMPDGDYMLGELPVYVKDGMARLKDGDNLAGSILQLKDGVKNVVDWNIVTSEEAVMMASYVPAKSSHILANCGSIMPDKDADFLILNPDMTLSETYLDGVSRYKA
;
A
#
# COMPACT_ATOMS: atom_id res chain seq x y z
N THR A 1 -14.73 10.40 -10.21
CA THR A 1 -14.66 11.18 -11.48
C THR A 1 -13.83 10.41 -12.49
N ASP A 2 -14.07 10.62 -13.80
CA ASP A 2 -13.22 10.07 -14.84
C ASP A 2 -11.86 10.80 -14.83
N PRO A 3 -10.75 10.14 -15.18
CA PRO A 3 -9.43 10.75 -15.22
C PRO A 3 -9.36 11.85 -16.31
N SER A 4 -8.60 12.90 -16.01
CA SER A 4 -8.42 14.06 -16.90
C SER A 4 -6.93 14.37 -17.07
N ILE A 5 -6.46 14.36 -18.30
CA ILE A 5 -5.08 14.77 -18.63
C ILE A 5 -4.86 16.26 -18.32
N GLU A 6 -5.87 17.11 -18.48
CA GLU A 6 -5.77 18.52 -18.13
C GLU A 6 -5.52 18.72 -16.63
N GLU A 7 -6.28 18.02 -15.78
CA GLU A 7 -6.07 18.05 -14.32
C GLU A 7 -4.71 17.45 -13.93
N PHE A 8 -4.32 16.34 -14.55
CA PHE A 8 -3.02 15.73 -14.32
C PHE A 8 -1.86 16.70 -14.61
N ASN A 9 -1.91 17.43 -15.71
CA ASN A 9 -0.91 18.43 -16.03
C ASN A 9 -0.85 19.58 -15.00
N LYS A 10 -1.99 19.95 -14.41
CA LYS A 10 -2.00 20.91 -13.29
C LYS A 10 -1.30 20.34 -12.06
N TRP A 11 -1.53 19.08 -11.73
CA TRP A 11 -0.87 18.41 -10.60
C TRP A 11 0.64 18.27 -10.82
N LEU A 12 1.08 17.89 -12.03
CA LEU A 12 2.50 17.84 -12.38
C LEU A 12 3.16 19.20 -12.18
N THR A 13 2.53 20.27 -12.68
CA THR A 13 3.03 21.63 -12.54
C THR A 13 3.08 22.07 -11.07
N ALA A 14 1.99 21.86 -10.33
CA ALA A 14 1.89 22.28 -8.93
C ALA A 14 2.80 21.51 -7.98
N SER A 15 3.12 20.27 -8.33
CA SER A 15 3.97 19.41 -7.50
C SER A 15 5.48 19.68 -7.67
N GLU A 16 5.88 20.48 -8.65
CA GLU A 16 7.30 20.78 -8.93
C GLU A 16 8.20 19.52 -8.97
N GLY A 17 7.67 18.42 -9.54
CA GLY A 17 8.35 17.12 -9.64
C GLY A 17 8.25 16.23 -8.39
N MET A 18 7.49 16.63 -7.37
CA MET A 18 7.27 15.83 -6.16
C MET A 18 6.17 14.79 -6.30
N LEU A 19 5.30 14.89 -7.30
CA LEU A 19 4.33 13.84 -7.62
C LEU A 19 5.08 12.58 -8.10
N LYS A 20 4.92 11.46 -7.40
CA LYS A 20 5.62 10.21 -7.72
C LYS A 20 4.66 9.06 -8.01
N LYS A 21 3.50 9.06 -7.40
CA LYS A 21 2.52 7.99 -7.53
C LYS A 21 1.10 8.54 -7.52
N ILE A 22 0.22 7.92 -8.30
CA ILE A 22 -1.22 8.15 -8.26
C ILE A 22 -1.95 6.81 -8.24
N SER A 23 -3.12 6.80 -7.59
CA SER A 23 -4.03 5.63 -7.61
C SER A 23 -5.29 5.95 -8.39
N MET A 24 -5.80 4.97 -9.14
CA MET A 24 -7.01 5.13 -9.92
C MET A 24 -7.73 3.81 -10.19
N ALA A 25 -9.00 3.92 -10.59
CA ALA A 25 -9.82 2.79 -11.02
C ALA A 25 -9.67 2.57 -12.54
N PRO A 26 -9.21 1.38 -13.00
CA PRO A 26 -8.92 1.13 -14.42
C PRO A 26 -10.17 1.04 -15.30
N GLU A 27 -11.35 0.78 -14.74
CA GLU A 27 -12.62 0.72 -15.46
C GLU A 27 -13.17 2.09 -15.86
N ARG A 28 -12.55 3.19 -15.40
CA ARG A 28 -13.03 4.54 -15.74
C ARG A 28 -12.77 4.87 -17.20
N LYS A 29 -13.67 5.64 -17.78
CA LYS A 29 -13.53 6.08 -19.18
C LYS A 29 -12.25 6.91 -19.36
N GLY A 30 -11.41 6.51 -20.33
CA GLY A 30 -10.13 7.17 -20.59
C GLY A 30 -8.98 6.73 -19.67
N ALA A 31 -9.20 5.71 -18.81
CA ALA A 31 -8.19 5.23 -17.85
C ALA A 31 -6.91 4.74 -18.54
N LYS A 32 -7.01 3.97 -19.63
CA LYS A 32 -5.84 3.42 -20.34
C LYS A 32 -4.94 4.53 -20.90
N GLU A 33 -5.53 5.54 -21.53
CA GLU A 33 -4.81 6.69 -22.07
C GLU A 33 -4.15 7.50 -20.95
N PHE A 34 -4.87 7.69 -19.85
CA PHE A 34 -4.36 8.40 -18.69
C PHE A 34 -3.18 7.66 -18.04
N ILE A 35 -3.28 6.34 -17.86
CA ILE A 35 -2.20 5.50 -17.31
C ILE A 35 -0.94 5.63 -18.19
N ARG A 36 -1.08 5.52 -19.51
CA ARG A 36 0.05 5.65 -20.44
C ARG A 36 0.73 7.01 -20.35
N GLU A 37 -0.05 8.08 -20.28
CA GLU A 37 0.51 9.42 -20.15
C GLU A 37 1.20 9.63 -18.80
N ALA A 38 0.59 9.17 -17.68
CA ALA A 38 1.20 9.25 -16.36
C ALA A 38 2.53 8.49 -16.29
N VAL A 39 2.57 7.27 -16.83
CA VAL A 39 3.79 6.46 -16.89
C VAL A 39 4.88 7.10 -17.76
N LYS A 40 4.51 7.71 -18.89
CA LYS A 40 5.43 8.44 -19.76
C LYS A 40 6.07 9.63 -19.02
N GLU A 41 5.33 10.30 -18.15
CA GLU A 41 5.83 11.37 -17.27
C GLU A 41 6.62 10.84 -16.04
N GLY A 42 6.87 9.54 -15.97
CA GLY A 42 7.62 8.90 -14.89
C GLY A 42 6.83 8.70 -13.59
N ILE A 43 5.50 8.84 -13.64
CA ILE A 43 4.63 8.65 -12.48
C ILE A 43 4.24 7.17 -12.35
N VAL A 44 4.40 6.61 -11.16
CA VAL A 44 3.92 5.26 -10.84
C VAL A 44 2.39 5.29 -10.75
N VAL A 45 1.74 4.36 -11.44
CA VAL A 45 0.28 4.23 -11.40
C VAL A 45 -0.10 2.98 -10.63
N ALA A 46 -0.94 3.16 -9.62
CA ALA A 46 -1.54 2.10 -8.84
C ALA A 46 -3.03 1.95 -9.17
N LEU A 47 -3.53 0.73 -9.16
CA LEU A 47 -4.95 0.41 -9.37
C LEU A 47 -5.63 0.13 -8.04
N GLY A 48 -6.74 0.81 -7.75
CA GLY A 48 -7.48 0.61 -6.51
C GLY A 48 -8.78 1.40 -6.45
N HIS A 49 -9.55 1.25 -5.38
CA HIS A 49 -10.90 1.81 -5.23
C HIS A 49 -11.75 1.52 -6.47
N SER A 50 -11.80 0.27 -6.88
CA SER A 50 -12.21 -0.14 -8.20
C SER A 50 -13.15 -1.33 -8.14
N SER A 51 -14.16 -1.32 -9.01
CA SER A 51 -15.06 -2.46 -9.28
C SER A 51 -14.70 -3.16 -10.61
N ALA A 52 -13.47 -3.00 -11.09
CA ALA A 52 -13.02 -3.54 -12.35
C ALA A 52 -13.14 -5.07 -12.42
N THR A 53 -13.42 -5.57 -13.62
CA THR A 53 -13.24 -6.99 -13.93
C THR A 53 -11.77 -7.34 -13.99
N PHE A 54 -11.47 -8.63 -14.04
CA PHE A 54 -10.11 -9.14 -14.23
C PHE A 54 -9.47 -8.56 -15.50
N GLU A 55 -10.21 -8.56 -16.61
CA GLU A 55 -9.74 -8.07 -17.90
C GLU A 55 -9.43 -6.57 -17.86
N GLN A 56 -10.28 -5.78 -17.21
CA GLN A 56 -10.04 -4.33 -17.06
C GLN A 56 -8.81 -4.05 -16.19
N ALA A 57 -8.56 -4.87 -15.16
CA ALA A 57 -7.35 -4.77 -14.36
C ALA A 57 -6.10 -5.12 -15.18
N VAL A 58 -6.15 -6.22 -15.96
CA VAL A 58 -5.06 -6.61 -16.89
C VAL A 58 -4.79 -5.49 -17.90
N GLU A 59 -5.82 -4.91 -18.49
CA GLU A 59 -5.67 -3.80 -19.43
C GLU A 59 -5.01 -2.56 -18.78
N GLY A 60 -5.29 -2.28 -17.50
CA GLY A 60 -4.62 -1.23 -16.72
C GLY A 60 -3.14 -1.53 -16.51
N ILE A 61 -2.80 -2.77 -16.19
CA ILE A 61 -1.39 -3.22 -16.04
C ILE A 61 -0.66 -3.17 -17.40
N GLU A 62 -1.27 -3.62 -18.49
CA GLU A 62 -0.72 -3.52 -19.84
C GLU A 62 -0.54 -2.07 -20.30
N ALA A 63 -1.33 -1.14 -19.78
CA ALA A 63 -1.16 0.30 -20.03
C ALA A 63 0.01 0.90 -19.26
N GLY A 64 0.55 0.18 -18.25
CA GLY A 64 1.75 0.54 -17.49
C GLY A 64 1.54 0.74 -15.99
N ALA A 65 0.33 0.51 -15.46
CA ALA A 65 0.15 0.44 -14.01
C ALA A 65 0.95 -0.75 -13.42
N SER A 66 1.49 -0.60 -12.22
CA SER A 66 2.43 -1.56 -11.64
C SER A 66 2.14 -1.92 -10.18
N ILE A 67 1.08 -1.39 -9.60
CA ILE A 67 0.73 -1.57 -8.19
C ILE A 67 -0.77 -1.81 -8.07
N PHE A 68 -1.19 -2.68 -7.13
CA PHE A 68 -2.55 -2.70 -6.58
C PHE A 68 -2.56 -2.00 -5.23
N THR A 69 -3.35 -0.93 -5.10
CA THR A 69 -3.46 -0.12 -3.87
C THR A 69 -4.24 -0.89 -2.81
N HIS A 70 -3.72 -0.96 -1.57
CA HIS A 70 -4.35 -1.62 -0.39
C HIS A 70 -5.22 -2.83 -0.79
N THR A 71 -4.60 -3.78 -1.48
CA THR A 71 -5.22 -4.95 -2.11
C THR A 71 -6.35 -5.56 -1.27
N PHE A 72 -7.47 -5.84 -1.91
CA PHE A 72 -8.79 -6.25 -1.40
C PHE A 72 -9.65 -5.12 -0.82
N ASN A 73 -9.08 -4.01 -0.35
CA ASN A 73 -9.87 -2.92 0.22
C ASN A 73 -10.41 -2.00 -0.88
N GLY A 74 -11.69 -1.66 -0.81
CA GLY A 74 -12.36 -0.92 -1.88
C GLY A 74 -12.38 -1.65 -3.23
N MET A 75 -12.31 -2.98 -3.20
CA MET A 75 -12.39 -3.89 -4.35
C MET A 75 -13.44 -4.97 -4.10
N PRO A 76 -14.04 -5.58 -5.15
CA PRO A 76 -14.89 -6.75 -4.99
C PRO A 76 -14.11 -7.94 -4.44
N ASP A 77 -14.75 -8.78 -3.63
CA ASP A 77 -14.15 -10.02 -3.12
C ASP A 77 -13.68 -10.94 -4.26
N PRO A 78 -12.58 -11.69 -4.08
CA PRO A 78 -12.15 -12.68 -5.07
C PRO A 78 -13.22 -13.74 -5.27
N SER A 79 -13.61 -13.97 -6.51
CA SER A 79 -14.66 -14.92 -6.86
C SER A 79 -14.17 -15.91 -7.92
N HIS A 80 -14.56 -17.19 -7.78
CA HIS A 80 -14.27 -18.21 -8.78
C HIS A 80 -15.32 -18.26 -9.93
N HIS A 81 -16.39 -17.49 -9.81
CA HIS A 81 -17.43 -17.41 -10.86
C HIS A 81 -17.33 -16.12 -11.69
N SER A 82 -16.88 -15.02 -11.07
CA SER A 82 -16.74 -13.71 -11.71
C SER A 82 -15.45 -13.08 -11.28
N ALA A 83 -14.41 -13.21 -12.08
CA ALA A 83 -13.10 -12.67 -11.73
C ALA A 83 -13.10 -11.14 -11.75
N SER A 84 -12.51 -10.56 -10.71
CA SER A 84 -12.42 -9.11 -10.47
C SER A 84 -10.96 -8.66 -10.40
N ILE A 85 -10.74 -7.38 -10.13
CA ILE A 85 -9.43 -6.81 -9.82
C ILE A 85 -8.73 -7.54 -8.67
N SER A 86 -9.46 -8.02 -7.65
CA SER A 86 -8.88 -8.81 -6.56
C SER A 86 -8.37 -10.18 -7.02
N ASN A 87 -9.01 -10.78 -8.02
CA ASN A 87 -8.48 -11.99 -8.66
C ASN A 87 -7.24 -11.68 -9.50
N ALA A 88 -7.18 -10.52 -10.16
CA ALA A 88 -6.00 -10.09 -10.90
C ALA A 88 -4.80 -9.87 -9.97
N ALA A 89 -5.00 -9.23 -8.80
CA ALA A 89 -3.99 -9.07 -7.77
C ALA A 89 -3.39 -10.42 -7.33
N MET A 90 -4.22 -11.44 -7.14
CA MET A 90 -3.76 -12.78 -6.77
C MET A 90 -3.10 -13.58 -7.91
N ALA A 91 -3.31 -13.20 -9.17
CA ALA A 91 -2.89 -13.99 -10.31
C ALA A 91 -1.68 -13.42 -11.07
N LEU A 92 -1.42 -12.12 -10.93
CA LEU A 92 -0.35 -11.40 -11.63
C LEU A 92 0.86 -11.26 -10.71
N ASN A 93 2.00 -11.82 -11.11
CA ASN A 93 3.24 -11.81 -10.34
C ASN A 93 4.30 -10.81 -10.85
N ASN A 94 3.91 -9.90 -11.75
CA ASN A 94 4.76 -8.83 -12.27
C ASN A 94 4.34 -7.43 -11.75
N VAL A 95 3.50 -7.39 -10.73
CA VAL A 95 2.96 -6.19 -10.08
C VAL A 95 3.27 -6.24 -8.59
N THR A 96 3.16 -5.12 -7.91
CA THR A 96 3.28 -5.04 -6.45
C THR A 96 1.89 -4.90 -5.83
N ASP A 97 1.60 -5.71 -4.83
CA ASP A 97 0.40 -5.59 -4.00
C ASP A 97 0.70 -4.82 -2.73
N GLU A 98 0.07 -3.66 -2.54
CA GLU A 98 0.10 -2.97 -1.25
C GLU A 98 -0.85 -3.67 -0.29
N LEU A 99 -0.38 -4.02 0.92
CA LEU A 99 -1.14 -4.84 1.86
C LEU A 99 -1.13 -4.27 3.27
N ILE A 100 -2.32 -4.11 3.86
CA ILE A 100 -2.52 -3.69 5.25
C ILE A 100 -2.58 -4.95 6.13
N CYS A 101 -1.57 -5.15 6.96
CA CYS A 101 -1.45 -6.35 7.80
C CYS A 101 -1.77 -6.06 9.27
N ASP A 102 -2.95 -5.51 9.54
CA ASP A 102 -3.50 -5.29 10.90
C ASP A 102 -4.42 -6.43 11.38
N GLY A 103 -4.81 -7.35 10.48
CA GLY A 103 -5.76 -8.44 10.78
C GLY A 103 -7.22 -8.01 10.76
N HIS A 104 -7.51 -6.74 10.49
CA HIS A 104 -8.86 -6.17 10.41
C HIS A 104 -9.25 -5.86 8.96
N HIS A 105 -8.40 -5.16 8.22
CA HIS A 105 -8.61 -4.82 6.80
C HIS A 105 -8.55 -6.05 5.92
N VAL A 106 -7.58 -6.92 6.18
CA VAL A 106 -7.43 -8.21 5.49
C VAL A 106 -7.26 -9.30 6.54
N GLN A 107 -8.18 -10.27 6.55
CA GLN A 107 -8.13 -11.39 7.47
C GLN A 107 -6.86 -12.24 7.25
N VAL A 108 -6.25 -12.73 8.32
CA VAL A 108 -4.98 -13.47 8.31
C VAL A 108 -4.94 -14.61 7.27
N PRO A 109 -6.01 -15.42 7.05
CA PRO A 109 -6.02 -16.41 5.99
C PRO A 109 -5.88 -15.83 4.57
N MET A 110 -6.44 -14.63 4.32
CA MET A 110 -6.32 -13.96 3.01
C MET A 110 -4.96 -13.30 2.82
N VAL A 111 -4.36 -12.72 3.88
CA VAL A 111 -2.96 -12.29 3.87
C VAL A 111 -2.05 -13.45 3.45
N ARG A 112 -2.21 -14.60 4.09
CA ARG A 112 -1.45 -15.83 3.77
C ARG A 112 -1.69 -16.30 2.33
N ALA A 113 -2.94 -16.25 1.87
CA ALA A 113 -3.30 -16.69 0.51
C ALA A 113 -2.66 -15.80 -0.55
N LEU A 114 -2.72 -14.47 -0.39
CA LEU A 114 -2.10 -13.52 -1.32
C LEU A 114 -0.58 -13.70 -1.36
N ILE A 115 0.10 -13.63 -0.20
CA ILE A 115 1.56 -13.76 -0.15
C ILE A 115 2.02 -15.11 -0.74
N LYS A 116 1.27 -16.19 -0.51
CA LYS A 116 1.58 -17.51 -1.10
C LYS A 116 1.35 -17.54 -2.60
N ALA A 117 0.42 -16.75 -3.12
CA ALA A 117 0.10 -16.71 -4.55
C ALA A 117 1.15 -15.95 -5.35
N VAL A 118 1.56 -14.76 -4.86
CA VAL A 118 2.42 -13.85 -5.62
C VAL A 118 3.88 -13.83 -5.16
N GLY A 119 4.18 -14.31 -3.96
CA GLY A 119 5.50 -14.23 -3.33
C GLY A 119 5.73 -12.95 -2.52
N PRO A 120 6.52 -13.01 -1.43
CA PRO A 120 6.80 -11.85 -0.57
C PRO A 120 7.51 -10.71 -1.31
N GLU A 121 8.25 -11.00 -2.38
CA GLU A 121 8.96 -10.02 -3.22
C GLU A 121 8.03 -9.13 -4.06
N HIS A 122 6.73 -9.44 -4.08
CA HIS A 122 5.68 -8.67 -4.75
C HIS A 122 4.73 -7.98 -3.78
N ILE A 123 4.96 -8.08 -2.47
CA ILE A 123 4.13 -7.44 -1.45
C ILE A 123 4.84 -6.24 -0.85
N ALA A 124 4.17 -5.09 -0.85
CA ALA A 124 4.57 -3.92 -0.08
C ALA A 124 3.66 -3.77 1.14
N LEU A 125 4.21 -3.92 2.35
CA LEU A 125 3.45 -3.62 3.56
C LEU A 125 3.20 -2.12 3.65
N ILE A 126 1.95 -1.76 3.86
CA ILE A 126 1.51 -0.38 4.05
C ILE A 126 0.63 -0.27 5.30
N THR A 127 0.40 0.94 5.75
CA THR A 127 -0.47 1.22 6.89
C THR A 127 -1.84 1.72 6.47
N ASP A 128 -1.92 2.54 5.45
CA ASP A 128 -3.13 3.35 5.15
C ASP A 128 -3.61 4.11 6.39
N CYS A 129 -2.65 4.60 7.18
CA CYS A 129 -2.90 5.19 8.49
C CYS A 129 -3.52 6.58 8.35
N MET A 130 -4.63 6.79 9.05
CA MET A 130 -5.29 8.09 9.15
C MET A 130 -4.72 8.94 10.30
N GLU A 131 -5.24 10.17 10.47
CA GLU A 131 -4.76 11.14 11.48
C GLU A 131 -4.83 10.64 12.93
N ALA A 132 -5.67 9.65 13.22
CA ALA A 132 -5.79 9.05 14.55
C ALA A 132 -4.69 8.02 14.87
N GLY A 133 -3.76 7.76 13.96
CA GLY A 133 -2.64 6.86 14.23
C GLY A 133 -1.84 7.31 15.45
N MET A 134 -1.63 6.40 16.42
CA MET A 134 -0.98 6.65 17.72
C MET A 134 -1.76 7.58 18.67
N MET A 135 -3.00 7.94 18.34
CA MET A 135 -3.87 8.72 19.21
C MET A 135 -4.74 7.80 20.08
N PRO A 136 -5.29 8.28 21.21
CA PRO A 136 -6.20 7.49 22.04
C PRO A 136 -7.51 7.19 21.30
N ASP A 137 -8.25 6.19 21.79
CA ASP A 137 -9.62 5.92 21.33
C ASP A 137 -10.48 7.18 21.44
N GLY A 138 -11.32 7.43 20.42
CA GLY A 138 -12.14 8.63 20.36
C GLY A 138 -12.64 8.95 18.96
N ASP A 139 -13.16 10.18 18.84
CA ASP A 139 -13.75 10.70 17.61
C ASP A 139 -12.72 11.50 16.81
N TYR A 140 -12.67 11.24 15.50
CA TYR A 140 -11.72 11.83 14.54
C TYR A 140 -12.41 12.12 13.21
N MET A 141 -11.63 12.62 12.25
CA MET A 141 -12.09 12.88 10.88
C MET A 141 -11.20 12.17 9.87
N LEU A 142 -11.78 11.68 8.80
CA LEU A 142 -11.06 11.26 7.58
C LEU A 142 -11.54 12.18 6.45
N GLY A 143 -10.82 13.25 6.18
CA GLY A 143 -11.31 14.35 5.36
C GLY A 143 -12.59 14.95 5.96
N GLU A 144 -13.71 14.85 5.25
CA GLU A 144 -15.03 15.34 5.73
C GLU A 144 -15.86 14.25 6.44
N LEU A 145 -15.34 13.01 6.53
CA LEU A 145 -16.08 11.88 7.07
C LEU A 145 -15.81 11.72 8.57
N PRO A 146 -16.84 11.74 9.43
CA PRO A 146 -16.69 11.46 10.86
C PRO A 146 -16.31 9.98 11.08
N VAL A 147 -15.28 9.77 11.88
CA VAL A 147 -14.73 8.46 12.23
C VAL A 147 -14.69 8.30 13.74
N TYR A 148 -14.86 7.11 14.26
CA TYR A 148 -14.50 6.78 15.64
C TYR A 148 -13.41 5.71 15.65
N VAL A 149 -12.49 5.82 16.61
CA VAL A 149 -11.46 4.84 16.88
C VAL A 149 -11.80 4.10 18.15
N LYS A 150 -11.83 2.78 18.06
CA LYS A 150 -12.05 1.88 19.18
C LYS A 150 -11.46 0.51 18.92
N ASP A 151 -10.88 -0.09 19.97
CA ASP A 151 -10.38 -1.46 19.94
C ASP A 151 -9.43 -1.74 18.76
N GLY A 152 -8.54 -0.78 18.43
CA GLY A 152 -7.54 -0.92 17.37
C GLY A 152 -8.08 -0.68 15.95
N MET A 153 -9.32 -0.21 15.79
CA MET A 153 -9.96 0.01 14.49
C MET A 153 -10.49 1.43 14.36
N ALA A 154 -10.32 2.02 13.17
CA ALA A 154 -10.99 3.24 12.76
C ALA A 154 -12.20 2.89 11.89
N ARG A 155 -13.38 3.41 12.22
CA ARG A 155 -14.64 3.13 11.52
C ARG A 155 -15.42 4.40 11.24
N LEU A 156 -16.09 4.44 10.09
CA LEU A 156 -17.06 5.51 9.81
C LEU A 156 -18.18 5.47 10.85
N LYS A 157 -18.57 6.66 11.35
CA LYS A 157 -19.74 6.78 12.22
C LYS A 157 -21.06 6.45 11.52
N ASP A 158 -21.07 6.62 10.20
CA ASP A 158 -22.20 6.22 9.36
C ASP A 158 -21.83 4.94 8.60
N GLY A 159 -22.52 3.85 8.89
CA GLY A 159 -22.38 2.55 8.20
C GLY A 159 -21.32 1.59 8.79
N ASP A 160 -20.54 2.00 9.81
CA ASP A 160 -19.59 1.15 10.56
C ASP A 160 -18.49 0.47 9.72
N ASN A 161 -18.24 0.94 8.49
CA ASN A 161 -17.17 0.44 7.64
C ASN A 161 -15.81 0.93 8.16
N LEU A 162 -14.75 0.14 7.92
CA LEU A 162 -13.38 0.58 8.17
C LEU A 162 -13.07 1.84 7.35
N ALA A 163 -12.31 2.76 7.93
CA ALA A 163 -12.02 4.07 7.34
C ALA A 163 -10.57 4.47 7.59
N GLY A 164 -9.69 4.00 6.71
CA GLY A 164 -8.26 4.03 6.95
C GLY A 164 -7.88 3.16 8.16
N SER A 165 -6.61 3.06 8.47
CA SER A 165 -6.13 2.30 9.62
C SER A 165 -5.55 3.21 10.71
N ILE A 166 -5.21 2.61 11.84
CA ILE A 166 -4.34 3.19 12.88
C ILE A 166 -3.09 2.34 13.07
N LEU A 167 -2.82 1.44 12.12
CA LEU A 167 -1.68 0.54 12.11
C LEU A 167 -0.37 1.33 12.07
N GLN A 168 0.59 1.00 12.90
CA GLN A 168 1.97 1.41 12.73
C GLN A 168 2.70 0.36 11.87
N LEU A 169 3.54 0.79 10.93
CA LEU A 169 4.19 -0.14 9.99
C LEU A 169 5.00 -1.24 10.70
N LYS A 170 5.68 -0.90 11.80
CA LYS A 170 6.41 -1.86 12.63
C LYS A 170 5.54 -3.01 13.15
N ASP A 171 4.26 -2.71 13.45
CA ASP A 171 3.31 -3.72 13.94
C ASP A 171 2.82 -4.61 12.78
N GLY A 172 2.63 -4.05 11.58
CA GLY A 172 2.37 -4.84 10.37
C GLY A 172 3.50 -5.80 10.03
N VAL A 173 4.76 -5.35 10.16
CA VAL A 173 5.95 -6.19 9.99
C VAL A 173 5.98 -7.33 11.02
N LYS A 174 5.75 -7.00 12.30
CA LYS A 174 5.70 -7.99 13.37
C LYS A 174 4.55 -8.99 13.16
N ASN A 175 3.37 -8.52 12.78
CA ASN A 175 2.18 -9.34 12.60
C ASN A 175 2.41 -10.48 11.59
N VAL A 176 2.99 -10.20 10.42
CA VAL A 176 3.20 -11.24 9.39
C VAL A 176 4.21 -12.31 9.83
N VAL A 177 5.13 -11.97 10.71
CA VAL A 177 6.07 -12.92 11.35
C VAL A 177 5.36 -13.72 12.44
N ASP A 178 4.64 -13.06 13.36
CA ASP A 178 3.91 -13.72 14.45
C ASP A 178 2.82 -14.68 13.94
N TRP A 179 2.21 -14.36 12.80
CA TRP A 179 1.25 -15.23 12.12
C TRP A 179 1.90 -16.41 11.40
N ASN A 180 3.24 -16.52 11.43
CA ASN A 180 4.02 -17.55 10.74
C ASN A 180 3.66 -17.61 9.23
N ILE A 181 3.60 -16.44 8.57
CA ILE A 181 3.34 -16.33 7.13
C ILE A 181 4.66 -16.21 6.38
N VAL A 182 5.58 -15.40 6.88
CA VAL A 182 6.88 -15.11 6.29
C VAL A 182 7.98 -15.13 7.35
N THR A 183 9.25 -15.18 6.92
CA THR A 183 10.40 -15.00 7.80
C THR A 183 10.58 -13.52 8.17
N SER A 184 11.42 -13.24 9.18
CA SER A 184 11.77 -11.85 9.57
C SER A 184 12.41 -11.08 8.42
N GLU A 185 13.27 -11.75 7.64
CA GLU A 185 13.96 -11.17 6.49
C GLU A 185 12.98 -10.80 5.37
N GLU A 186 12.01 -11.68 5.07
CA GLU A 186 10.94 -11.41 4.11
C GLU A 186 10.04 -10.27 4.57
N ALA A 187 9.66 -10.22 5.85
CA ALA A 187 8.85 -9.15 6.42
C ALA A 187 9.55 -7.78 6.30
N VAL A 188 10.85 -7.71 6.61
CA VAL A 188 11.65 -6.49 6.44
C VAL A 188 11.76 -6.12 4.96
N MET A 189 11.97 -7.08 4.06
CA MET A 189 11.99 -6.83 2.62
C MET A 189 10.66 -6.24 2.13
N MET A 190 9.53 -6.78 2.57
CA MET A 190 8.18 -6.30 2.23
C MET A 190 7.91 -4.89 2.75
N ALA A 191 8.57 -4.44 3.81
CA ALA A 191 8.38 -3.11 4.41
C ALA A 191 9.43 -2.07 3.98
N SER A 192 10.49 -2.47 3.26
CA SER A 192 11.58 -1.58 2.89
C SER A 192 11.97 -1.68 1.42
N TYR A 193 12.52 -2.81 1.00
CA TYR A 193 13.02 -2.98 -0.38
C TYR A 193 11.89 -2.93 -1.42
N VAL A 194 10.80 -3.67 -1.19
CA VAL A 194 9.69 -3.76 -2.15
C VAL A 194 9.01 -2.39 -2.35
N PRO A 195 8.59 -1.65 -1.30
CA PRO A 195 8.00 -0.33 -1.49
C PRO A 195 8.98 0.69 -2.10
N ALA A 196 10.27 0.64 -1.77
CA ALA A 196 11.27 1.52 -2.39
C ALA A 196 11.45 1.22 -3.89
N LYS A 197 11.43 -0.05 -4.28
CA LYS A 197 11.50 -0.50 -5.67
C LYS A 197 10.25 -0.07 -6.44
N SER A 198 9.06 -0.36 -5.92
CA SER A 198 7.79 -0.06 -6.57
C SER A 198 7.50 1.44 -6.70
N SER A 199 8.09 2.25 -5.81
CA SER A 199 7.98 3.71 -5.84
C SER A 199 9.14 4.41 -6.59
N HIS A 200 10.04 3.66 -7.23
CA HIS A 200 11.20 4.14 -7.99
C HIS A 200 12.19 4.98 -7.16
N ILE A 201 12.30 4.73 -5.86
CA ILE A 201 13.24 5.41 -4.93
C ILE A 201 14.34 4.48 -4.40
N LEU A 202 14.46 3.28 -4.94
CA LEU A 202 15.42 2.27 -4.47
C LEU A 202 16.89 2.74 -4.57
N ALA A 203 17.19 3.74 -5.39
CA ALA A 203 18.52 4.32 -5.47
C ALA A 203 18.91 5.02 -4.14
N ASN A 204 17.95 5.56 -3.42
CA ASN A 204 18.18 6.36 -2.21
C ASN A 204 17.98 5.56 -0.92
N CYS A 205 17.00 4.66 -0.87
CA CYS A 205 16.60 3.96 0.35
C CYS A 205 16.21 2.50 0.09
N GLY A 206 15.63 1.82 1.09
CA GLY A 206 15.07 0.45 0.98
C GLY A 206 16.10 -0.67 1.15
N SER A 207 17.38 -0.37 1.31
CA SER A 207 18.44 -1.34 1.64
C SER A 207 19.65 -0.64 2.24
N ILE A 208 20.40 -1.34 3.08
CA ILE A 208 21.65 -0.84 3.66
C ILE A 208 22.77 -1.09 2.66
N MET A 209 23.18 -0.04 1.94
CA MET A 209 24.26 -0.07 0.96
C MET A 209 25.01 1.27 0.96
N PRO A 210 26.29 1.29 0.51
CA PRO A 210 27.00 2.55 0.32
C PRO A 210 26.20 3.53 -0.57
N ASP A 211 26.32 4.81 -0.28
CA ASP A 211 25.71 5.94 -1.00
C ASP A 211 24.17 6.04 -0.89
N LYS A 212 23.54 5.27 0.02
CA LYS A 212 22.13 5.42 0.37
C LYS A 212 21.94 6.19 1.67
N ASP A 213 20.73 6.72 1.85
CA ASP A 213 20.34 7.38 3.08
C ASP A 213 20.51 6.42 4.27
N ALA A 214 21.13 6.94 5.35
CA ALA A 214 21.39 6.15 6.55
C ALA A 214 20.15 6.12 7.47
N ASP A 215 19.01 5.75 6.88
CA ASP A 215 17.71 5.60 7.53
C ASP A 215 17.45 4.12 7.80
N PHE A 216 17.49 3.71 9.06
CA PHE A 216 17.31 2.31 9.42
C PHE A 216 16.73 2.14 10.83
N LEU A 217 16.17 0.96 11.05
CA LEU A 217 15.65 0.53 12.35
C LEU A 217 16.53 -0.57 12.93
N ILE A 218 16.62 -0.62 14.26
CA ILE A 218 17.11 -1.78 14.99
C ILE A 218 15.90 -2.46 15.64
N LEU A 219 15.69 -3.71 15.30
CA LEU A 219 14.63 -4.55 15.85
C LEU A 219 15.22 -5.56 16.83
N ASN A 220 14.47 -5.86 17.89
CA ASN A 220 14.77 -6.98 18.78
C ASN A 220 14.48 -8.32 18.07
N PRO A 221 14.95 -9.46 18.60
CA PRO A 221 14.67 -10.78 18.02
C PRO A 221 13.18 -11.12 17.91
N ASP A 222 12.33 -10.50 18.72
CA ASP A 222 10.87 -10.64 18.68
C ASP A 222 10.19 -9.64 17.74
N MET A 223 10.97 -8.96 16.87
CA MET A 223 10.51 -7.94 15.91
C MET A 223 9.97 -6.66 16.53
N THR A 224 10.14 -6.43 17.84
CA THR A 224 9.81 -5.14 18.45
C THR A 224 10.87 -4.10 18.12
N LEU A 225 10.46 -2.83 17.97
CA LEU A 225 11.37 -1.72 17.67
C LEU A 225 12.26 -1.41 18.88
N SER A 226 13.57 -1.39 18.68
CA SER A 226 14.57 -0.98 19.67
C SER A 226 15.07 0.45 19.42
N GLU A 227 15.54 0.73 18.19
CA GLU A 227 16.06 2.06 17.85
C GLU A 227 15.66 2.49 16.44
N THR A 228 15.54 3.81 16.23
CA THR A 228 15.33 4.42 14.90
C THR A 228 16.47 5.38 14.60
N TYR A 229 17.04 5.26 13.41
CA TYR A 229 18.05 6.16 12.87
C TYR A 229 17.51 6.89 11.63
N LEU A 230 17.79 8.19 11.55
CA LEU A 230 17.52 9.05 10.41
C LEU A 230 18.80 9.83 10.10
N ASP A 231 19.27 9.80 8.87
CA ASP A 231 20.55 10.37 8.44
C ASP A 231 21.74 9.88 9.31
N GLY A 232 21.72 8.63 9.73
CA GLY A 232 22.73 8.06 10.63
C GLY A 232 22.68 8.55 12.09
N VAL A 233 21.70 9.38 12.44
CA VAL A 233 21.51 9.92 13.79
C VAL A 233 20.38 9.18 14.49
N SER A 234 20.66 8.66 15.70
CA SER A 234 19.63 8.02 16.53
C SER A 234 18.55 9.06 16.91
N ARG A 235 17.31 8.76 16.56
CA ARG A 235 16.12 9.60 16.83
C ARG A 235 15.20 9.02 17.90
N TYR A 236 15.28 7.71 18.12
CA TYR A 236 14.46 7.01 19.10
C TYR A 236 15.23 5.81 19.66
N LYS A 237 15.05 5.56 20.96
CA LYS A 237 15.46 4.34 21.68
C LYS A 237 14.31 3.92 22.59
N ALA A 238 13.92 2.62 22.54
CA ALA A 238 12.91 2.03 23.39
C ALA A 238 13.39 1.88 24.84
#